data_10f3fb19500a580487a1d691d117bc0d
#
_entry.id   10f3fb19500a580487a1d691d117bc0d
#
_cell.length_a   1.000
_cell.length_b   1.000
_cell.length_c   1.000
_cell.angle_alpha   90.00
_cell.angle_beta   90.00
_cell.angle_gamma   90.00
#
_symmetry.space_group_name_H-M   'P 1'
#
loop_
_entity.id
_entity.type
_entity.pdbx_description
1 polymer ?
#
loop_
_entity_poly.entity_id
_entity_poly.type
_entity_poly.pdbx_seq_one_letter_code
_entity_poly.pdbx_strand_id
1 'polypeptide(L)'
;MEETLFKLARAITDTGTDTVSSEGGTITYRITSLKRKLVNGKVASTSTPSCTLGSASVSWAIWGGVTVGDGYLDVKINYSKNTGSSRSTTLTFTQNGSNNKINLTVTQKSQGASTFTLSGLPIGTGYYLFGRGARPQNTSSSDQMYIQGLSATGTATMKIPFYANDSEPGSRIECTTGDRVAVYTKSGATWISEGSFTVPSAGGTVSI
;
A
#
# COMPACT_ATOMS: atom_id res chain seq x y z
N MET A 1 -4.90 25.45 -40.52
CA MET A 1 -4.77 24.03 -40.06
C MET A 1 -4.39 24.03 -38.62
N GLU A 2 -4.88 23.12 -37.80
CA GLU A 2 -4.47 22.94 -36.39
C GLU A 2 -3.69 21.65 -36.26
N GLU A 3 -2.60 21.68 -35.56
CA GLU A 3 -1.84 20.50 -35.12
C GLU A 3 -1.94 20.36 -33.62
N THR A 4 -2.18 19.16 -33.15
CA THR A 4 -2.22 18.87 -31.72
C THR A 4 -1.27 17.75 -31.37
N LEU A 5 -0.60 17.88 -30.24
CA LEU A 5 0.23 16.84 -29.64
C LEU A 5 -0.21 16.64 -28.19
N PHE A 6 -0.54 15.40 -27.85
CA PHE A 6 -0.95 15.04 -26.50
C PHE A 6 -0.45 13.63 -26.20
N LYS A 7 0.60 13.51 -25.36
CA LYS A 7 1.23 12.23 -25.03
C LYS A 7 1.95 12.28 -23.69
N LEU A 8 2.17 11.12 -23.05
CA LEU A 8 3.04 11.00 -21.90
C LEU A 8 4.46 11.41 -22.27
N ALA A 9 5.13 12.23 -21.45
CA ALA A 9 6.43 12.79 -21.79
C ALA A 9 7.54 11.73 -21.96
N ARG A 10 7.36 10.54 -21.38
CA ARG A 10 8.33 9.42 -21.45
C ARG A 10 7.86 8.28 -22.36
N ALA A 11 6.69 8.38 -23.01
CA ALA A 11 6.14 7.34 -23.86
C ALA A 11 6.15 7.75 -25.33
N ILE A 12 6.35 6.76 -26.21
CA ILE A 12 6.28 6.96 -27.67
C ILE A 12 4.84 6.97 -28.16
N THR A 13 3.92 6.34 -27.40
CA THR A 13 2.49 6.18 -27.73
C THR A 13 1.61 6.89 -26.69
N ASP A 14 0.31 6.99 -26.99
CA ASP A 14 -0.72 7.55 -26.10
C ASP A 14 -1.08 6.61 -24.95
N THR A 15 -0.35 5.51 -24.79
CA THR A 15 -0.56 4.52 -23.76
C THR A 15 0.72 4.33 -22.95
N GLY A 16 0.56 4.13 -21.65
CA GLY A 16 1.66 3.87 -20.75
C GLY A 16 1.25 2.95 -19.60
N THR A 17 2.25 2.46 -18.90
CA THR A 17 2.06 1.67 -17.69
C THR A 17 2.92 2.23 -16.57
N ASP A 18 2.41 2.16 -15.34
CA ASP A 18 3.17 2.53 -14.15
C ASP A 18 2.85 1.58 -13.00
N THR A 19 3.78 1.43 -12.09
CA THR A 19 3.61 0.60 -10.89
C THR A 19 3.88 1.44 -9.65
N VAL A 20 2.85 1.61 -8.82
CA VAL A 20 2.92 2.45 -7.63
C VAL A 20 2.99 1.60 -6.35
N SER A 21 3.53 2.20 -5.29
CA SER A 21 3.67 1.55 -3.98
C SER A 21 2.30 1.25 -3.35
N SER A 22 2.26 0.20 -2.53
CA SER A 22 1.11 -0.09 -1.66
C SER A 22 0.83 1.02 -0.63
N GLU A 23 1.84 1.76 -0.21
CA GLU A 23 1.67 2.83 0.78
C GLU A 23 0.84 4.03 0.28
N GLY A 24 0.61 4.11 -1.03
CA GLY A 24 -0.08 5.23 -1.63
C GLY A 24 0.79 6.47 -1.73
N GLY A 25 0.16 7.64 -1.72
CA GLY A 25 0.84 8.94 -1.85
C GLY A 25 0.43 9.68 -3.11
N THR A 26 1.17 10.74 -3.45
CA THR A 26 0.92 11.55 -4.66
C THR A 26 2.01 11.33 -5.69
N ILE A 27 1.61 11.04 -6.92
CA ILE A 27 2.52 10.93 -8.07
C ILE A 27 2.17 11.99 -9.09
N THR A 28 3.19 12.59 -9.68
CA THR A 28 3.05 13.58 -10.75
C THR A 28 3.46 12.97 -12.07
N TYR A 29 2.53 12.97 -13.02
CA TYR A 29 2.74 12.53 -14.40
C TYR A 29 2.90 13.74 -15.30
N ARG A 30 4.01 13.79 -16.03
CA ARG A 30 4.22 14.84 -17.03
C ARG A 30 3.67 14.42 -18.38
N ILE A 31 2.82 15.27 -18.96
CA ILE A 31 2.15 15.09 -20.23
C ILE A 31 2.58 16.23 -21.15
N THR A 32 3.08 15.92 -22.34
CA THR A 32 3.24 16.92 -23.41
C THR A 32 1.88 17.30 -23.94
N SER A 33 1.53 18.58 -23.93
CA SER A 33 0.25 19.08 -24.44
C SER A 33 0.46 20.34 -25.25
N LEU A 34 0.33 20.23 -26.56
CA LEU A 34 0.51 21.35 -27.50
C LEU A 34 -0.64 21.42 -28.46
N LYS A 35 -1.05 22.66 -28.78
CA LYS A 35 -1.94 22.97 -29.88
C LYS A 35 -1.32 24.13 -30.69
N ARG A 36 -1.09 23.92 -31.98
CA ARG A 36 -0.51 24.89 -32.88
C ARG A 36 -1.54 25.28 -33.96
N LYS A 37 -1.67 26.57 -34.19
CA LYS A 37 -2.42 27.09 -35.32
C LYS A 37 -1.45 27.45 -36.44
N LEU A 38 -1.68 26.87 -37.61
CA LEU A 38 -0.86 27.10 -38.80
C LEU A 38 -1.62 28.02 -39.78
N VAL A 39 -0.94 29.07 -40.26
CA VAL A 39 -1.42 29.97 -41.35
C VAL A 39 -0.35 29.93 -42.42
N ASN A 40 -0.77 29.58 -43.64
CA ASN A 40 0.13 29.40 -44.79
C ASN A 40 1.34 28.48 -44.50
N GLY A 41 1.12 27.40 -43.76
CA GLY A 41 2.17 26.42 -43.38
C GLY A 41 3.12 26.90 -42.30
N LYS A 42 2.96 28.09 -41.74
CA LYS A 42 3.79 28.62 -40.66
C LYS A 42 3.01 28.62 -39.34
N VAL A 43 3.69 28.35 -38.23
CA VAL A 43 3.10 28.41 -36.88
C VAL A 43 2.75 29.86 -36.57
N ALA A 44 1.46 30.16 -36.48
CA ALA A 44 0.95 31.48 -36.11
C ALA A 44 0.75 31.63 -34.63
N SER A 45 0.41 30.57 -33.90
CA SER A 45 0.31 30.55 -32.46
C SER A 45 0.51 29.15 -31.90
N THR A 46 0.99 29.07 -30.67
CA THR A 46 1.10 27.83 -29.87
C THR A 46 0.40 28.05 -28.55
N SER A 47 -0.30 27.04 -28.08
CA SER A 47 -0.92 27.03 -26.73
C SER A 47 -0.74 25.67 -26.08
N THR A 48 -0.87 25.62 -24.75
CA THR A 48 -0.81 24.42 -23.94
C THR A 48 -2.21 24.12 -23.36
N PRO A 49 -3.06 23.36 -24.05
CA PRO A 49 -4.36 23.01 -23.51
C PRO A 49 -4.20 22.15 -22.23
N SER A 50 -5.01 22.43 -21.23
CA SER A 50 -5.13 21.59 -20.04
C SER A 50 -5.78 20.25 -20.37
N CYS A 51 -5.89 19.38 -19.39
CA CYS A 51 -6.61 18.11 -19.54
C CYS A 51 -7.55 17.84 -18.37
N THR A 52 -8.47 16.93 -18.59
CA THR A 52 -9.34 16.37 -17.55
C THR A 52 -9.07 14.88 -17.42
N LEU A 53 -9.23 14.34 -16.22
CA LEU A 53 -9.30 12.91 -16.00
C LEU A 53 -10.72 12.47 -16.36
N GLY A 54 -10.86 11.62 -17.38
CA GLY A 54 -12.10 10.89 -17.63
C GLY A 54 -12.40 10.04 -16.39
N SER A 55 -13.67 9.78 -16.13
CA SER A 55 -14.14 9.09 -14.93
C SER A 55 -13.49 7.71 -14.78
N ALA A 56 -12.26 7.68 -14.24
CA ALA A 56 -11.75 6.50 -13.61
C ALA A 56 -12.50 6.40 -12.28
N SER A 57 -13.54 5.60 -12.25
CA SER A 57 -14.42 5.40 -11.08
C SER A 57 -13.77 4.50 -10.03
N VAL A 58 -12.48 4.69 -9.77
CA VAL A 58 -11.80 3.95 -8.72
C VAL A 58 -11.50 4.89 -7.55
N SER A 59 -12.02 4.55 -6.40
CA SER A 59 -11.88 5.34 -5.16
C SER A 59 -10.44 5.45 -4.64
N TRP A 60 -9.51 4.67 -5.17
CA TRP A 60 -8.13 4.61 -4.69
C TRP A 60 -7.11 5.39 -5.55
N ALA A 61 -7.52 5.90 -6.73
CA ALA A 61 -6.69 6.73 -7.61
C ALA A 61 -7.51 7.95 -8.03
N ILE A 62 -7.32 9.08 -7.37
CA ILE A 62 -8.13 10.28 -7.54
C ILE A 62 -7.33 11.45 -8.08
N TRP A 63 -8.01 12.32 -8.80
CA TRP A 63 -7.45 13.55 -9.33
C TRP A 63 -6.90 14.46 -8.23
N GLY A 64 -5.63 14.78 -8.29
CA GLY A 64 -4.95 15.70 -7.37
C GLY A 64 -4.73 17.10 -7.95
N GLY A 65 -5.11 17.30 -9.22
CA GLY A 65 -4.96 18.58 -9.91
C GLY A 65 -3.98 18.55 -11.07
N VAL A 66 -3.87 19.68 -11.78
CA VAL A 66 -2.96 19.88 -12.91
C VAL A 66 -2.29 21.24 -12.81
N THR A 67 -1.00 21.28 -13.10
CA THR A 67 -0.23 22.51 -13.30
C THR A 67 0.13 22.61 -14.78
N VAL A 68 -0.17 23.75 -15.42
CA VAL A 68 0.11 23.98 -16.82
C VAL A 68 1.45 24.70 -16.94
N GLY A 69 2.38 24.09 -17.68
CA GLY A 69 3.67 24.69 -18.06
C GLY A 69 3.67 25.09 -19.54
N ASP A 70 4.84 25.44 -20.06
CA ASP A 70 5.00 25.75 -21.49
C ASP A 70 5.18 24.43 -22.27
N GLY A 71 4.13 24.03 -22.98
CA GLY A 71 4.10 22.80 -23.77
C GLY A 71 3.88 21.52 -22.98
N TYR A 72 3.66 21.59 -21.67
CA TYR A 72 3.44 20.40 -20.83
C TYR A 72 2.44 20.65 -19.69
N LEU A 73 1.95 19.56 -19.17
CA LEU A 73 1.10 19.50 -17.99
C LEU A 73 1.76 18.60 -16.94
N ASP A 74 1.77 19.03 -15.69
CA ASP A 74 2.11 18.19 -14.54
C ASP A 74 0.80 17.79 -13.84
N VAL A 75 0.39 16.56 -14.06
CA VAL A 75 -0.87 15.99 -13.55
C VAL A 75 -0.58 15.21 -12.27
N LYS A 76 -1.24 15.57 -11.18
CA LYS A 76 -1.12 14.89 -9.88
C LYS A 76 -2.25 13.89 -9.70
N ILE A 77 -1.90 12.68 -9.31
CA ILE A 77 -2.84 11.63 -8.92
C ILE A 77 -2.51 11.21 -7.49
N ASN A 78 -3.51 11.22 -6.64
CA ASN A 78 -3.42 10.76 -5.25
C ASN A 78 -3.87 9.31 -5.17
N TYR A 79 -3.00 8.44 -4.65
CA TYR A 79 -3.28 7.03 -4.44
C TYR A 79 -3.49 6.75 -2.96
N SER A 80 -4.61 6.12 -2.62
CA SER A 80 -4.83 5.65 -1.25
C SER A 80 -3.97 4.41 -0.94
N LYS A 81 -3.67 4.19 0.32
CA LYS A 81 -2.98 2.97 0.78
C LYS A 81 -3.75 1.73 0.33
N ASN A 82 -3.01 0.70 -0.13
CA ASN A 82 -3.55 -0.59 -0.49
C ASN A 82 -3.18 -1.62 0.57
N THR A 83 -4.14 -2.05 1.36
CA THR A 83 -3.97 -3.08 2.39
C THR A 83 -4.33 -4.49 1.90
N GLY A 84 -4.73 -4.61 0.63
CA GLY A 84 -5.16 -5.86 0.02
C GLY A 84 -4.23 -6.36 -1.09
N SER A 85 -4.79 -7.16 -1.97
CA SER A 85 -4.11 -7.67 -3.16
C SER A 85 -3.74 -6.54 -4.13
N SER A 86 -2.80 -6.82 -5.04
CA SER A 86 -2.47 -5.90 -6.13
C SER A 86 -3.74 -5.53 -6.91
N ARG A 87 -3.86 -4.25 -7.27
CA ARG A 87 -5.00 -3.71 -8.00
C ARG A 87 -4.54 -2.83 -9.14
N SER A 88 -5.31 -2.80 -10.22
CA SER A 88 -4.97 -2.05 -11.41
C SER A 88 -6.16 -1.25 -11.91
N THR A 89 -5.88 -0.12 -12.56
CA THR A 89 -6.87 0.70 -13.25
C THR A 89 -6.23 1.42 -14.43
N THR A 90 -7.06 1.87 -15.38
CA THR A 90 -6.61 2.74 -16.46
C THR A 90 -7.14 4.15 -16.23
N LEU A 91 -6.22 5.10 -16.12
CA LEU A 91 -6.51 6.52 -16.07
C LEU A 91 -6.55 7.07 -17.49
N THR A 92 -7.66 7.67 -17.89
CA THR A 92 -7.80 8.29 -19.21
C THR A 92 -7.78 9.81 -19.08
N PHE A 93 -6.74 10.45 -19.59
CA PHE A 93 -6.63 11.90 -19.68
C PHE A 93 -7.15 12.36 -21.03
N THR A 94 -8.01 13.37 -21.05
CA THR A 94 -8.54 13.98 -22.27
C THR A 94 -8.07 15.42 -22.37
N GLN A 95 -7.43 15.79 -23.48
CA GLN A 95 -6.98 17.16 -23.74
C GLN A 95 -8.19 18.08 -23.96
N ASN A 96 -8.23 19.20 -23.26
CA ASN A 96 -9.32 20.15 -23.37
C ASN A 96 -9.37 20.77 -24.79
N GLY A 97 -10.56 20.83 -25.35
CA GLY A 97 -10.78 21.39 -26.70
C GLY A 97 -10.29 20.49 -27.85
N SER A 98 -10.05 19.20 -27.58
CA SER A 98 -9.77 18.16 -28.57
C SER A 98 -10.32 16.81 -28.13
N ASN A 99 -10.27 15.82 -29.04
CA ASN A 99 -10.61 14.42 -28.71
C ASN A 99 -9.39 13.57 -28.38
N ASN A 100 -8.20 14.19 -28.23
CA ASN A 100 -6.98 13.46 -27.93
C ASN A 100 -7.04 12.89 -26.51
N LYS A 101 -6.67 11.62 -26.38
CA LYS A 101 -6.69 10.89 -25.13
C LYS A 101 -5.35 10.22 -24.86
N ILE A 102 -5.01 10.10 -23.60
CA ILE A 102 -3.90 9.29 -23.09
C ILE A 102 -4.48 8.28 -22.11
N ASN A 103 -4.09 7.03 -22.26
CA ASN A 103 -4.42 5.97 -21.34
C ASN A 103 -3.17 5.57 -20.56
N LEU A 104 -3.23 5.68 -19.24
CA LEU A 104 -2.17 5.23 -18.32
C LEU A 104 -2.72 4.10 -17.46
N THR A 105 -2.21 2.90 -17.67
CA THR A 105 -2.54 1.76 -16.81
C THR A 105 -1.64 1.80 -15.58
N VAL A 106 -2.24 1.95 -14.42
CA VAL A 106 -1.54 1.98 -13.14
C VAL A 106 -1.85 0.71 -12.37
N THR A 107 -0.79 0.02 -11.94
CA THR A 107 -0.87 -1.12 -11.04
C THR A 107 -0.34 -0.72 -9.67
N GLN A 108 -1.19 -0.75 -8.65
CA GLN A 108 -0.75 -0.57 -7.28
C GLN A 108 -0.41 -1.92 -6.68
N LYS A 109 0.81 -2.02 -6.15
CA LYS A 109 1.29 -3.25 -5.50
C LYS A 109 0.36 -3.65 -4.35
N SER A 110 0.25 -4.95 -4.11
CA SER A 110 -0.27 -5.43 -2.84
C SER A 110 0.62 -4.91 -1.72
N GLN A 111 0.05 -4.58 -0.59
CA GLN A 111 0.79 -4.64 0.64
C GLN A 111 1.07 -6.15 0.81
N GLY A 112 2.26 -6.60 0.43
CA GLY A 112 2.71 -7.96 0.72
C GLY A 112 2.43 -8.20 2.20
N ALA A 113 2.02 -9.41 2.57
CA ALA A 113 1.86 -9.74 3.97
C ALA A 113 3.17 -9.33 4.65
N SER A 114 3.14 -8.21 5.38
CA SER A 114 4.28 -7.79 6.18
C SER A 114 4.49 -8.89 7.21
N THR A 115 5.62 -9.55 7.17
CA THR A 115 5.96 -10.64 8.08
C THR A 115 7.26 -10.33 8.78
N PHE A 116 7.44 -10.90 9.94
CA PHE A 116 8.71 -10.89 10.67
C PHE A 116 8.99 -12.30 11.22
N THR A 117 10.22 -12.57 11.58
CA THR A 117 10.62 -13.81 12.22
C THR A 117 10.66 -13.62 13.72
N LEU A 118 9.88 -14.40 14.46
CA LEU A 118 9.92 -14.51 15.92
C LEU A 118 10.68 -15.77 16.30
N SER A 119 11.67 -15.65 17.15
CA SER A 119 12.50 -16.76 17.66
C SER A 119 12.46 -16.86 19.18
N GLY A 120 13.01 -17.94 19.71
CA GLY A 120 13.01 -18.20 21.15
C GLY A 120 11.71 -18.78 21.71
N LEU A 121 10.75 -19.11 20.87
CA LEU A 121 9.48 -19.74 21.29
C LEU A 121 9.73 -21.16 21.83
N PRO A 122 9.13 -21.53 22.98
CA PRO A 122 9.20 -22.91 23.48
C PRO A 122 8.67 -23.90 22.47
N ILE A 123 9.40 -25.00 22.27
CA ILE A 123 9.03 -26.04 21.31
C ILE A 123 8.04 -27.02 21.97
N GLY A 124 7.06 -27.46 21.22
CA GLY A 124 6.20 -28.59 21.57
C GLY A 124 4.74 -28.30 21.82
N THR A 125 4.31 -27.05 22.10
CA THR A 125 2.90 -26.77 22.36
C THR A 125 2.13 -26.32 21.12
N GLY A 126 2.73 -25.50 20.28
CA GLY A 126 2.06 -24.85 19.15
C GLY A 126 0.99 -23.84 19.53
N TYR A 127 0.67 -23.69 20.81
CA TYR A 127 -0.34 -22.75 21.34
C TYR A 127 0.31 -21.72 22.23
N TYR A 128 0.14 -20.45 21.86
CA TYR A 128 0.70 -19.32 22.56
C TYR A 128 -0.38 -18.28 22.78
N LEU A 129 -0.24 -17.54 23.84
CA LEU A 129 -1.04 -16.36 24.11
C LEU A 129 -0.14 -15.14 24.02
N PHE A 130 -0.55 -14.19 23.20
CA PHE A 130 0.13 -12.91 23.03
C PHE A 130 -0.66 -11.82 23.78
N GLY A 131 0.00 -11.10 24.67
CA GLY A 131 -0.60 -10.04 25.46
C GLY A 131 0.08 -8.70 25.19
N ARG A 132 -0.68 -7.64 24.96
CA ARG A 132 -0.18 -6.28 24.84
C ARG A 132 -0.22 -5.58 26.19
N GLY A 133 0.94 -5.27 26.76
CA GLY A 133 1.10 -4.48 27.99
C GLY A 133 1.00 -5.25 29.29
N ALA A 134 -0.09 -5.96 29.56
CA ALA A 134 -0.32 -6.69 30.81
C ALA A 134 -0.55 -8.19 30.56
N ARG A 135 -0.38 -8.99 31.61
CA ARG A 135 -0.75 -10.41 31.58
C ARG A 135 -2.23 -10.55 31.33
N PRO A 136 -2.68 -11.27 30.28
CA PRO A 136 -4.08 -11.54 30.04
C PRO A 136 -4.69 -12.26 31.24
N GLN A 137 -5.85 -11.81 31.67
CA GLN A 137 -6.58 -12.44 32.80
C GLN A 137 -7.74 -13.28 32.22
N ASN A 138 -7.92 -14.49 32.78
CA ASN A 138 -9.06 -15.37 32.49
C ASN A 138 -9.31 -15.63 30.97
N THR A 139 -8.25 -15.93 30.26
CA THR A 139 -8.36 -16.23 28.82
C THR A 139 -8.97 -17.60 28.59
N SER A 140 -9.97 -17.65 27.71
CA SER A 140 -10.54 -18.91 27.24
C SER A 140 -9.60 -19.59 26.23
N SER A 141 -9.88 -20.85 25.89
CA SER A 141 -9.11 -21.57 24.86
C SER A 141 -9.22 -20.87 23.46
N SER A 142 -10.29 -20.10 23.23
CA SER A 142 -10.49 -19.32 22.01
C SER A 142 -9.52 -18.14 21.85
N ASP A 143 -8.89 -17.70 22.95
CA ASP A 143 -7.94 -16.60 22.94
C ASP A 143 -6.50 -17.06 22.63
N GLN A 144 -6.29 -18.36 22.51
CA GLN A 144 -4.99 -18.92 22.18
C GLN A 144 -4.72 -18.79 20.68
N MET A 145 -3.51 -18.41 20.34
CA MET A 145 -3.05 -18.41 18.95
C MET A 145 -2.23 -19.65 18.69
N TYR A 146 -2.67 -20.47 17.73
CA TYR A 146 -1.86 -21.54 17.19
C TYR A 146 -0.89 -20.97 16.16
N ILE A 147 0.41 -21.17 16.38
CA ILE A 147 1.44 -20.77 15.42
C ILE A 147 1.72 -21.93 14.49
N GLN A 148 1.27 -21.84 13.25
CA GLN A 148 1.61 -22.77 12.19
C GLN A 148 3.06 -22.57 11.74
N GLY A 149 3.74 -23.67 11.46
CA GLY A 149 5.10 -23.63 10.91
C GLY A 149 6.18 -23.28 11.94
N LEU A 150 5.90 -23.46 13.25
CA LEU A 150 6.94 -23.39 14.26
C LEU A 150 8.02 -24.43 13.95
N SER A 151 9.24 -23.96 13.73
CA SER A 151 10.38 -24.83 13.43
C SER A 151 10.85 -25.57 14.69
N ALA A 152 11.67 -26.62 14.49
CA ALA A 152 12.33 -27.33 15.60
C ALA A 152 13.27 -26.45 16.44
N THR A 153 13.57 -25.25 15.99
CA THR A 153 14.40 -24.25 16.69
C THR A 153 13.58 -23.19 17.40
N GLY A 154 12.26 -23.35 17.51
CA GLY A 154 11.41 -22.35 18.17
C GLY A 154 11.24 -21.04 17.38
N THR A 155 11.27 -21.12 16.06
CA THR A 155 11.11 -19.96 15.17
C THR A 155 9.79 -20.03 14.42
N ALA A 156 9.12 -18.89 14.26
CA ALA A 156 7.89 -18.76 13.51
C ALA A 156 7.87 -17.51 12.63
N THR A 157 7.18 -17.57 11.52
CA THR A 157 6.89 -16.40 10.68
C THR A 157 5.55 -15.82 11.11
N MET A 158 5.59 -14.59 11.60
CA MET A 158 4.44 -13.83 12.09
C MET A 158 4.00 -12.79 11.05
N LYS A 159 2.70 -12.60 10.90
CA LYS A 159 2.15 -11.52 10.06
C LYS A 159 2.14 -10.18 10.83
N ILE A 160 2.23 -9.06 10.12
CA ILE A 160 1.97 -7.72 10.65
C ILE A 160 0.83 -7.10 9.82
N PRO A 161 -0.27 -6.63 10.42
CA PRO A 161 -0.59 -6.72 11.84
C PRO A 161 -1.00 -8.15 12.28
N PHE A 162 -0.92 -8.41 13.57
CA PHE A 162 -1.52 -9.59 14.21
C PHE A 162 -2.31 -9.16 15.45
N TYR A 163 -3.12 -10.07 16.00
CA TYR A 163 -3.94 -9.76 17.16
C TYR A 163 -3.36 -10.41 18.41
N ALA A 164 -3.22 -9.61 19.46
CA ALA A 164 -2.87 -10.04 20.81
C ALA A 164 -4.03 -9.74 21.77
N ASN A 165 -4.05 -10.39 22.91
CA ASN A 165 -5.03 -10.08 23.95
C ASN A 165 -4.71 -8.76 24.62
N ASP A 166 -5.75 -8.03 24.98
CA ASP A 166 -5.67 -6.82 25.80
C ASP A 166 -5.78 -7.17 27.30
N SER A 167 -5.73 -6.16 28.15
CA SER A 167 -5.90 -6.29 29.60
C SER A 167 -7.28 -6.78 30.02
N GLU A 168 -8.30 -6.57 29.16
CA GLU A 168 -9.67 -7.02 29.39
C GLU A 168 -9.91 -8.45 28.90
N PRO A 169 -10.61 -9.30 29.66
CA PRO A 169 -10.91 -10.67 29.26
C PRO A 169 -11.67 -10.73 27.92
N GLY A 170 -11.15 -11.54 26.99
CA GLY A 170 -11.77 -11.74 25.68
C GLY A 170 -11.60 -10.60 24.67
N SER A 171 -10.98 -9.48 25.07
CA SER A 171 -10.69 -8.42 24.14
C SER A 171 -9.36 -8.66 23.38
N ARG A 172 -9.33 -8.23 22.14
CA ARG A 172 -8.15 -8.33 21.27
C ARG A 172 -7.77 -6.98 20.73
N ILE A 173 -6.48 -6.73 20.68
CA ILE A 173 -5.93 -5.51 20.12
C ILE A 173 -5.01 -5.83 18.95
N GLU A 174 -5.07 -5.01 17.92
CA GLU A 174 -4.19 -5.10 16.79
C GLU A 174 -2.77 -4.64 17.16
N CYS A 175 -1.78 -5.48 16.91
CA CYS A 175 -0.37 -5.19 17.15
C CYS A 175 0.33 -4.89 15.83
N THR A 176 1.03 -3.77 15.80
CA THR A 176 1.77 -3.24 14.66
C THR A 176 3.23 -3.01 15.03
N THR A 177 4.06 -2.64 14.08
CA THR A 177 5.48 -2.30 14.31
C THR A 177 5.64 -1.29 15.44
N GLY A 178 6.51 -1.62 16.40
CA GLY A 178 6.79 -0.80 17.59
C GLY A 178 5.99 -1.20 18.84
N ASP A 179 4.94 -1.99 18.72
CA ASP A 179 4.18 -2.47 19.87
C ASP A 179 4.96 -3.51 20.68
N ARG A 180 4.92 -3.40 22.01
CA ARG A 180 5.51 -4.40 22.90
C ARG A 180 4.49 -5.48 23.21
N VAL A 181 4.88 -6.74 23.03
CA VAL A 181 4.02 -7.92 23.17
C VAL A 181 4.69 -8.94 24.07
N ALA A 182 3.96 -9.38 25.10
CA ALA A 182 4.37 -10.47 25.97
C ALA A 182 3.86 -11.81 25.44
N VAL A 183 4.62 -12.87 25.66
CA VAL A 183 4.33 -14.23 25.19
C VAL A 183 4.13 -15.14 26.40
N TYR A 184 3.07 -15.93 26.36
CA TYR A 184 2.72 -16.89 27.40
C TYR A 184 2.46 -18.26 26.79
N THR A 185 2.81 -19.30 27.52
CA THR A 185 2.40 -20.69 27.28
C THR A 185 1.50 -21.17 28.41
N LYS A 186 0.78 -22.26 28.20
CA LYS A 186 -0.13 -22.81 29.20
C LYS A 186 0.39 -24.14 29.72
N SER A 187 0.49 -24.27 31.05
CA SER A 187 0.77 -25.53 31.73
C SER A 187 -0.39 -25.83 32.69
N GLY A 188 -1.22 -26.81 32.34
CA GLY A 188 -2.47 -27.08 33.06
C GLY A 188 -3.40 -25.85 33.03
N ALA A 189 -3.75 -25.32 34.20
CA ALA A 189 -4.56 -24.10 34.33
C ALA A 189 -3.74 -22.80 34.44
N THR A 190 -2.40 -22.87 34.42
CA THR A 190 -1.52 -21.76 34.69
C THR A 190 -0.88 -21.22 33.40
N TRP A 191 -0.84 -19.91 33.25
CA TRP A 191 -0.09 -19.24 32.20
C TRP A 191 1.34 -18.94 32.65
N ILE A 192 2.32 -19.39 31.88
CA ILE A 192 3.75 -19.18 32.12
C ILE A 192 4.21 -18.09 31.17
N SER A 193 4.88 -17.06 31.71
CA SER A 193 5.50 -16.02 30.88
C SER A 193 6.78 -16.55 30.28
N GLU A 194 6.90 -16.50 28.98
CA GLU A 194 8.08 -16.91 28.22
C GLU A 194 8.99 -15.73 27.88
N GLY A 195 8.46 -14.51 27.95
CA GLY A 195 9.20 -13.30 27.65
C GLY A 195 8.35 -12.24 26.94
N SER A 196 9.01 -11.31 26.31
CA SER A 196 8.35 -10.26 25.51
C SER A 196 9.25 -9.77 24.39
N PHE A 197 8.64 -9.27 23.32
CA PHE A 197 9.35 -8.66 22.20
C PHE A 197 8.68 -7.36 21.76
N THR A 198 9.41 -6.53 21.03
CA THR A 198 8.85 -5.39 20.30
C THR A 198 8.66 -5.80 18.85
N VAL A 199 7.46 -5.61 18.30
CA VAL A 199 7.14 -5.96 16.90
C VAL A 199 8.09 -5.20 15.98
N PRO A 200 8.96 -5.89 15.23
CA PRO A 200 9.90 -5.25 14.33
C PRO A 200 9.22 -4.74 13.06
N SER A 201 9.94 -4.02 12.24
CA SER A 201 9.51 -3.74 10.86
C SER A 201 9.43 -5.03 10.04
N ALA A 202 8.68 -4.98 8.94
CA ALA A 202 8.56 -6.10 8.00
C ALA A 202 9.95 -6.61 7.55
N GLY A 203 10.11 -7.93 7.50
CA GLY A 203 11.37 -8.60 7.19
C GLY A 203 12.36 -8.68 8.36
N GLY A 204 12.05 -8.06 9.51
CA GLY A 204 12.92 -8.12 10.70
C GLY A 204 12.87 -9.47 11.42
N THR A 205 13.86 -9.68 12.29
CA THR A 205 13.93 -10.83 13.21
C THR A 205 13.98 -10.29 14.63
N VAL A 206 13.25 -10.94 15.53
CA VAL A 206 13.24 -10.62 16.95
C VAL A 206 13.15 -11.90 17.78
N SER A 207 13.73 -11.88 19.00
CA SER A 207 13.64 -12.98 19.98
C SER A 207 12.82 -12.53 21.18
N ILE A 208 12.12 -13.48 21.83
CA ILE A 208 11.55 -13.30 23.17
C ILE A 208 12.60 -13.49 24.23
#